data_4026e46210a7cfe0ed54ed5490ad2ea9
#
_entry.id   4026e46210a7cfe0ed54ed5490ad2ea9
#
_cell.length_a   1.000
_cell.length_b   1.000
_cell.length_c   1.000
_cell.angle_alpha   90.00
_cell.angle_beta   90.00
_cell.angle_gamma   90.00
#
_symmetry.space_group_name_H-M   'P 1'
#
loop_
_entity.id
_entity.type
_entity.pdbx_description
1 polymer ?
#
loop_
_entity_poly.entity_id
_entity_poly.type
_entity_poly.pdbx_seq_one_letter_code
_entity_poly.pdbx_strand_id
1 'polypeptide(L)'
;DLNLSIFISFLFTASIIVALFYLIVLFADFLATAPPVDYAAARGYMPPQGIQFFKDGHFMSTCEVTGERNMESFLMEFEANCDNSEGISLFGKGYEYKLWGVFKTNRHILGMKDETKDPNAWIHLFGTDKQGRDVFSRTMHATRVSLTIGLVGVALSIVFGIFLGSISGYYGGLIDSLIQRFIEIIRSVPTIPLYMGLSSAFPDDWTINQVYFMITV
;
A
#
# COMPACT_ATOMS: atom_id res chain seq x y z
N ASP A 1 -28.75 29.23 1.12
CA ASP A 1 -27.81 29.05 -0.03
C ASP A 1 -26.36 28.86 0.42
N LEU A 2 -25.87 29.57 1.46
CA LEU A 2 -24.49 29.43 1.95
C LEU A 2 -24.16 28.02 2.42
N ASN A 3 -25.06 27.38 3.17
CA ASN A 3 -24.90 26.01 3.67
C ASN A 3 -24.81 24.96 2.54
N LEU A 4 -25.58 25.15 1.47
CA LEU A 4 -25.56 24.26 0.30
C LEU A 4 -24.24 24.41 -0.48
N SER A 5 -23.74 25.62 -0.65
CA SER A 5 -22.46 25.89 -1.30
C SER A 5 -21.28 25.30 -0.53
N ILE A 6 -21.27 25.44 0.81
CA ILE A 6 -20.25 24.83 1.68
C ILE A 6 -20.31 23.29 1.57
N PHE A 7 -21.50 22.70 1.61
CA PHE A 7 -21.68 21.26 1.49
C PHE A 7 -21.20 20.71 0.14
N ILE A 8 -21.53 21.39 -0.97
CA ILE A 8 -21.06 21.02 -2.32
C ILE A 8 -19.53 21.11 -2.41
N SER A 9 -18.92 22.18 -1.87
CA SER A 9 -17.48 22.34 -1.86
C SER A 9 -16.77 21.24 -1.07
N PHE A 10 -17.34 20.85 0.07
CA PHE A 10 -16.82 19.74 0.89
C PHE A 10 -16.88 18.40 0.15
N LEU A 11 -18.03 18.08 -0.48
CA LEU A 11 -18.19 16.87 -1.29
C LEU A 11 -17.20 16.83 -2.46
N PHE A 12 -17.02 17.96 -3.15
CA PHE A 12 -16.09 18.06 -4.27
C PHE A 12 -14.65 17.81 -3.82
N THR A 13 -14.23 18.44 -2.71
CA THR A 13 -12.90 18.25 -2.14
C THR A 13 -12.68 16.79 -1.70
N ALA A 14 -13.65 16.19 -1.02
CA ALA A 14 -13.58 14.80 -0.62
C ALA A 14 -13.47 13.86 -1.84
N SER A 15 -14.22 14.13 -2.90
CA SER A 15 -14.18 13.35 -4.13
C SER A 15 -12.82 13.43 -4.82
N ILE A 16 -12.17 14.60 -4.82
CA ILE A 16 -10.82 14.77 -5.37
C ILE A 16 -9.81 13.93 -4.56
N ILE A 17 -9.87 13.99 -3.24
CA ILE A 17 -8.97 13.22 -2.37
C ILE A 17 -9.13 11.72 -2.64
N VAL A 18 -10.36 11.23 -2.69
CA VAL A 18 -10.64 9.82 -2.99
C VAL A 18 -10.12 9.45 -4.39
N ALA A 19 -10.36 10.29 -5.40
CA ALA A 19 -9.86 10.06 -6.76
C ALA A 19 -8.33 9.97 -6.79
N LEU A 20 -7.62 10.83 -6.05
CA LEU A 20 -6.16 10.79 -5.93
C LEU A 20 -5.67 9.47 -5.32
N PHE A 21 -6.32 8.97 -4.27
CA PHE A 21 -5.98 7.67 -3.70
C PHE A 21 -6.18 6.52 -4.69
N TYR A 22 -7.27 6.51 -5.45
CA TYR A 22 -7.48 5.49 -6.49
C TYR A 22 -6.46 5.62 -7.64
N LEU A 23 -6.00 6.82 -7.94
CA LEU A 23 -4.93 7.04 -8.91
C LEU A 23 -3.61 6.43 -8.41
N ILE A 24 -3.27 6.58 -7.13
CA ILE A 24 -2.13 5.92 -6.49
C ILE A 24 -2.28 4.39 -6.59
N VAL A 25 -3.47 3.84 -6.35
CA VAL A 25 -3.73 2.39 -6.48
C VAL A 25 -3.45 1.88 -7.89
N LEU A 26 -3.92 2.61 -8.91
CA LEU A 26 -3.72 2.23 -10.31
C LEU A 26 -2.25 2.21 -10.72
N PHE A 27 -1.46 3.12 -10.17
CA PHE A 27 -0.05 3.31 -10.52
C PHE A 27 0.92 2.89 -9.40
N ALA A 28 0.48 2.10 -8.43
CA ALA A 28 1.29 1.74 -7.26
C ALA A 28 2.63 1.09 -7.64
N ASP A 29 2.66 0.17 -8.62
CA ASP A 29 3.91 -0.45 -9.09
C ASP A 29 4.83 0.56 -9.80
N PHE A 30 4.27 1.51 -10.53
CA PHE A 30 5.02 2.57 -11.21
C PHE A 30 5.59 3.59 -10.22
N LEU A 31 4.87 3.87 -9.13
CA LEU A 31 5.29 4.79 -8.08
C LEU A 31 6.33 4.16 -7.13
N ALA A 32 6.28 2.85 -6.94
CA ALA A 32 7.20 2.12 -6.07
C ALA A 32 8.65 2.26 -6.57
N THR A 33 9.58 2.47 -5.65
CA THR A 33 11.01 2.69 -5.93
C THR A 33 11.84 1.43 -5.73
N ALA A 34 11.30 0.43 -5.00
CA ALA A 34 11.95 -0.84 -4.70
C ALA A 34 10.95 -1.99 -4.72
N PRO A 35 11.38 -3.25 -4.91
CA PRO A 35 10.50 -4.41 -4.80
C PRO A 35 9.90 -4.50 -3.40
N PRO A 36 8.59 -4.68 -3.24
CA PRO A 36 7.93 -4.66 -1.93
C PRO A 36 8.26 -5.86 -1.04
N VAL A 37 8.74 -6.95 -1.65
CA VAL A 37 9.10 -8.20 -0.97
C VAL A 37 10.60 -8.39 -0.79
N ASP A 38 11.42 -7.53 -1.38
CA ASP A 38 12.86 -7.57 -1.21
C ASP A 38 13.24 -7.18 0.22
N TYR A 39 14.10 -7.98 0.84
CA TYR A 39 14.56 -7.74 2.19
C TYR A 39 16.09 -7.84 2.25
N ALA A 40 16.71 -6.93 2.98
CA ALA A 40 18.13 -6.92 3.22
C ALA A 40 18.40 -6.58 4.69
N ALA A 41 18.74 -7.59 5.49
CA ALA A 41 18.99 -7.41 6.93
C ALA A 41 20.05 -6.34 7.24
N ALA A 42 21.00 -6.14 6.31
CA ALA A 42 22.01 -5.10 6.41
C ALA A 42 21.46 -3.67 6.31
N ARG A 43 20.24 -3.50 5.79
CA ARG A 43 19.53 -2.21 5.65
C ARG A 43 18.40 -2.02 6.67
N GLY A 44 18.36 -2.86 7.70
CA GLY A 44 17.33 -2.76 8.74
C GLY A 44 17.37 -1.42 9.47
N TYR A 45 16.21 -0.70 9.46
CA TYR A 45 16.06 0.65 10.04
C TYR A 45 16.92 1.74 9.37
N MET A 46 17.25 1.59 8.09
CA MET A 46 17.93 2.63 7.34
C MET A 46 17.07 3.90 7.31
N PRO A 47 17.65 5.08 7.59
CA PRO A 47 16.91 6.33 7.57
C PRO A 47 16.45 6.71 6.17
N PRO A 48 15.43 7.61 6.05
CA PRO A 48 14.99 8.15 4.78
C PRO A 48 16.14 8.77 3.99
N GLN A 49 16.23 8.45 2.71
CA GLN A 49 17.18 9.07 1.80
C GLN A 49 16.61 10.39 1.28
N GLY A 50 17.30 11.48 1.58
CA GLY A 50 16.93 12.81 1.09
C GLY A 50 17.23 12.97 -0.40
N ILE A 51 16.27 13.55 -1.13
CA ILE A 51 16.49 13.95 -2.52
C ILE A 51 17.14 15.34 -2.54
N GLN A 52 18.24 15.45 -3.26
CA GLN A 52 18.93 16.71 -3.51
C GLN A 52 18.72 17.12 -4.97
N PHE A 53 18.55 18.42 -5.20
CA PHE A 53 18.37 18.99 -6.54
C PHE A 53 19.60 19.77 -6.96
N PHE A 54 19.98 19.65 -8.22
CA PHE A 54 21.09 20.38 -8.87
C PHE A 54 22.46 20.21 -8.18
N LYS A 55 22.78 18.96 -7.79
CA LYS A 55 24.09 18.63 -7.20
C LYS A 55 24.88 17.67 -8.11
N ASP A 56 26.19 17.83 -8.16
CA ASP A 56 27.15 16.97 -8.87
C ASP A 56 26.81 16.70 -10.33
N GLY A 57 26.22 17.68 -11.02
CA GLY A 57 25.83 17.58 -12.42
C GLY A 57 24.55 16.76 -12.68
N HIS A 58 23.85 16.35 -11.62
CA HIS A 58 22.56 15.67 -11.70
C HIS A 58 21.43 16.64 -11.36
N PHE A 59 20.31 16.54 -12.09
CA PHE A 59 19.09 17.29 -11.78
C PHE A 59 18.48 16.84 -10.45
N MET A 60 18.52 15.54 -10.18
CA MET A 60 18.10 14.92 -8.92
C MET A 60 19.15 13.88 -8.51
N SER A 61 19.48 13.86 -7.24
CA SER A 61 20.39 12.86 -6.65
C SER A 61 19.98 12.51 -5.23
N THR A 62 20.46 11.38 -4.74
CA THR A 62 20.32 10.96 -3.35
C THR A 62 21.71 10.77 -2.73
N CYS A 63 21.81 10.95 -1.40
CA CYS A 63 23.03 10.66 -0.69
C CYS A 63 23.23 9.15 -0.59
N GLU A 64 24.47 8.70 -0.75
CA GLU A 64 24.84 7.33 -0.43
C GLU A 64 24.69 7.12 1.08
N VAL A 65 23.98 6.05 1.45
CA VAL A 65 23.82 5.69 2.87
C VAL A 65 24.56 4.39 3.11
N THR A 66 25.64 4.47 3.90
CA THR A 66 26.43 3.32 4.32
C THR A 66 26.03 2.92 5.74
N GLY A 67 25.88 1.62 5.98
CA GLY A 67 25.52 1.09 7.29
C GLY A 67 26.65 0.23 7.85
N GLU A 68 27.07 0.54 9.07
CA GLU A 68 28.01 -0.29 9.81
C GLU A 68 27.36 -0.85 11.08
N ARG A 69 27.74 -2.06 11.43
CA ARG A 69 27.22 -2.71 12.64
C ARG A 69 28.02 -2.27 13.84
N ASN A 70 27.39 -1.55 14.76
CA ASN A 70 28.00 -1.22 16.04
C ASN A 70 28.18 -2.52 16.86
N MET A 71 29.41 -2.82 17.25
CA MET A 71 29.77 -4.07 17.93
C MET A 71 29.37 -4.09 19.41
N GLU A 72 29.05 -2.92 19.99
CA GLU A 72 28.61 -2.83 21.39
C GLU A 72 27.09 -2.95 21.51
N SER A 73 26.34 -2.25 20.65
CA SER A 73 24.88 -2.25 20.66
C SER A 73 24.25 -3.33 19.79
N PHE A 74 25.01 -3.94 18.88
CA PHE A 74 24.56 -4.85 17.81
C PHE A 74 23.55 -4.24 16.85
N LEU A 75 23.34 -2.92 16.90
CA LEU A 75 22.47 -2.20 15.99
C LEU A 75 23.24 -1.77 14.74
N MET A 76 22.52 -1.57 13.65
CA MET A 76 23.06 -0.92 12.46
C MET A 76 23.08 0.59 12.68
N GLU A 77 24.22 1.21 12.49
CA GLU A 77 24.38 2.66 12.47
C GLU A 77 24.57 3.09 11.03
N PHE A 78 23.84 4.11 10.63
CA PHE A 78 23.84 4.58 9.24
C PHE A 78 24.42 5.99 9.16
N GLU A 79 25.37 6.17 8.24
CA GLU A 79 25.91 7.48 7.89
C GLU A 79 25.51 7.82 6.45
N ALA A 80 24.97 9.02 6.28
CA ALA A 80 24.62 9.55 4.96
C ALA A 80 25.80 10.36 4.42
N ASN A 81 26.46 9.86 3.41
CA ASN A 81 27.52 10.57 2.70
C ASN A 81 26.92 11.25 1.46
N CYS A 82 26.80 12.57 1.54
CA CYS A 82 26.27 13.36 0.43
C CYS A 82 27.37 13.90 -0.51
N ASP A 83 28.64 13.62 -0.25
CA ASP A 83 29.73 13.94 -1.18
C ASP A 83 29.78 12.94 -2.34
N ASN A 84 29.28 11.72 -2.12
CA ASN A 84 29.05 10.71 -3.14
C ASN A 84 27.55 10.64 -3.44
N SER A 85 27.05 11.59 -4.22
CA SER A 85 25.64 11.57 -4.59
C SER A 85 25.39 10.65 -5.78
N GLU A 86 24.34 9.83 -5.68
CA GLU A 86 23.88 8.97 -6.77
C GLU A 86 22.76 9.65 -7.55
N GLY A 87 22.89 9.70 -8.88
CA GLY A 87 21.93 10.36 -9.74
C GLY A 87 20.60 9.61 -9.79
N ILE A 88 19.49 10.34 -9.65
CA ILE A 88 18.13 9.86 -9.83
C ILE A 88 17.63 10.30 -11.20
N SER A 89 17.00 9.39 -11.93
CA SER A 89 16.32 9.67 -13.19
C SER A 89 14.81 9.60 -13.02
N LEU A 90 14.11 10.61 -13.55
CA LEU A 90 12.67 10.51 -13.76
C LEU A 90 12.39 9.49 -14.86
N PHE A 91 11.38 8.63 -14.65
CA PHE A 91 11.06 7.50 -15.53
C PHE A 91 12.24 6.53 -15.71
N GLY A 92 13.07 6.41 -14.67
CA GLY A 92 14.23 5.54 -14.64
C GLY A 92 13.86 4.06 -14.70
N LYS A 93 14.88 3.22 -14.97
CA LYS A 93 14.72 1.78 -14.88
C LYS A 93 14.82 1.33 -13.43
N GLY A 94 14.09 0.30 -13.09
CA GLY A 94 14.09 -0.36 -11.80
C GLY A 94 13.78 -1.86 -11.97
N TYR A 95 13.16 -2.47 -10.98
CA TYR A 95 12.76 -3.87 -11.06
C TYR A 95 11.63 -4.10 -12.08
N GLU A 96 11.55 -5.33 -12.60
CA GLU A 96 10.50 -5.71 -13.54
C GLU A 96 9.18 -5.95 -12.81
N TYR A 97 8.11 -5.36 -13.33
CA TYR A 97 6.77 -5.59 -12.84
C TYR A 97 5.74 -5.65 -13.99
N LYS A 98 4.52 -6.06 -13.66
CA LYS A 98 3.41 -6.08 -14.63
C LYS A 98 2.43 -4.97 -14.27
N LEU A 99 2.47 -3.86 -15.00
CA LEU A 99 1.47 -2.81 -14.86
C LEU A 99 0.09 -3.39 -15.20
N TRP A 100 -0.85 -3.26 -14.25
CA TRP A 100 -2.21 -3.82 -14.31
C TRP A 100 -2.26 -5.34 -14.58
N GLY A 101 -1.18 -6.06 -14.29
CA GLY A 101 -1.09 -7.50 -14.53
C GLY A 101 -0.88 -7.90 -15.98
N VAL A 102 -0.87 -6.96 -16.93
CA VAL A 102 -0.83 -7.20 -18.39
C VAL A 102 0.50 -6.73 -19.01
N PHE A 103 0.88 -5.49 -18.78
CA PHE A 103 2.03 -4.89 -19.43
C PHE A 103 3.31 -5.08 -18.61
N LYS A 104 4.24 -5.88 -19.11
CA LYS A 104 5.58 -6.00 -18.52
C LYS A 104 6.37 -4.72 -18.75
N THR A 105 6.87 -4.11 -17.71
CA THR A 105 7.72 -2.93 -17.75
C THR A 105 8.69 -2.92 -16.58
N ASN A 106 9.77 -2.17 -16.70
CA ASN A 106 10.76 -1.92 -15.66
C ASN A 106 10.92 -0.41 -15.39
N ARG A 107 9.98 0.42 -15.90
CA ARG A 107 10.02 1.86 -15.71
C ARG A 107 9.27 2.27 -14.47
N HIS A 108 9.93 3.06 -13.62
CA HIS A 108 9.38 3.64 -12.40
C HIS A 108 9.45 5.16 -12.47
N ILE A 109 8.63 5.84 -11.67
CA ILE A 109 8.65 7.33 -11.64
C ILE A 109 10.02 7.85 -11.21
N LEU A 110 10.66 7.16 -10.27
CA LEU A 110 12.01 7.42 -9.81
C LEU A 110 12.84 6.14 -9.96
N GLY A 111 13.96 6.23 -10.62
CA GLY A 111 14.93 5.13 -10.76
C GLY A 111 16.35 5.66 -10.66
N MET A 112 17.30 4.78 -10.34
CA MET A 112 18.70 5.14 -10.32
C MET A 112 19.19 5.40 -11.75
N LYS A 113 20.04 6.40 -11.93
CA LYS A 113 20.58 6.76 -13.24
C LYS A 113 21.72 5.83 -13.65
N ASP A 114 22.49 5.36 -12.71
CA ASP A 114 23.67 4.54 -12.91
C ASP A 114 23.43 3.11 -12.43
N GLU A 115 23.04 2.22 -13.37
CA GLU A 115 22.74 0.82 -13.08
C GLU A 115 24.01 -0.01 -12.84
N THR A 116 25.19 0.59 -13.00
CA THR A 116 26.46 -0.13 -13.05
C THR A 116 27.12 -0.35 -11.71
N LYS A 117 26.76 0.44 -10.68
CA LYS A 117 27.40 0.35 -9.36
C LYS A 117 26.82 -0.75 -8.49
N ASP A 118 25.51 -0.81 -8.36
CA ASP A 118 24.78 -1.87 -7.63
C ASP A 118 23.42 -2.10 -8.28
N PRO A 119 23.18 -3.24 -8.93
CA PRO A 119 21.89 -3.58 -9.55
C PRO A 119 20.74 -3.63 -8.53
N ASN A 120 21.04 -3.73 -7.24
CA ASN A 120 20.08 -3.76 -6.16
C ASN A 120 20.05 -2.46 -5.34
N ALA A 121 20.67 -1.39 -5.84
CA ALA A 121 20.54 -0.07 -5.23
C ALA A 121 19.17 0.50 -5.51
N TRP A 122 18.36 0.59 -4.47
CA TRP A 122 17.02 1.17 -4.51
C TRP A 122 16.98 2.50 -3.77
N ILE A 123 16.06 3.36 -4.18
CA ILE A 123 15.82 4.63 -3.49
C ILE A 123 14.83 4.38 -2.35
N HIS A 124 15.26 4.65 -1.11
CA HIS A 124 14.43 4.47 0.08
C HIS A 124 13.93 5.81 0.61
N LEU A 125 12.86 6.34 -0.03
CA LEU A 125 12.33 7.67 0.30
C LEU A 125 11.87 7.81 1.75
N PHE A 126 11.29 6.75 2.32
CA PHE A 126 10.83 6.71 3.73
C PHE A 126 11.70 5.80 4.59
N GLY A 127 12.89 5.46 4.10
CA GLY A 127 13.77 4.51 4.75
C GLY A 127 13.25 3.08 4.69
N THR A 128 13.78 2.23 5.58
CA THR A 128 13.45 0.81 5.61
C THR A 128 12.90 0.37 6.97
N ASP A 129 12.17 -0.73 6.97
CA ASP A 129 11.70 -1.38 8.19
C ASP A 129 12.81 -2.24 8.85
N LYS A 130 12.48 -2.92 9.96
CA LYS A 130 13.42 -3.80 10.68
C LYS A 130 14.01 -4.93 9.82
N GLN A 131 13.37 -5.29 8.73
CA GLN A 131 13.80 -6.34 7.80
C GLN A 131 14.53 -5.77 6.57
N GLY A 132 14.75 -4.44 6.54
CA GLY A 132 15.39 -3.76 5.43
C GLY A 132 14.52 -3.60 4.18
N ARG A 133 13.18 -3.74 4.32
CA ARG A 133 12.23 -3.57 3.22
C ARG A 133 11.85 -2.11 3.09
N ASP A 134 11.72 -1.63 1.86
CA ASP A 134 11.37 -0.24 1.57
C ASP A 134 9.97 0.13 2.08
N VAL A 135 9.90 1.12 2.97
CA VAL A 135 8.64 1.56 3.58
C VAL A 135 7.74 2.26 2.57
N PHE A 136 8.32 3.08 1.68
CA PHE A 136 7.55 3.82 0.67
C PHE A 136 6.86 2.87 -0.31
N SER A 137 7.60 1.95 -0.93
CA SER A 137 7.06 0.99 -1.90
C SER A 137 6.00 0.09 -1.27
N ARG A 138 6.24 -0.36 -0.04
CA ARG A 138 5.26 -1.13 0.73
C ARG A 138 3.99 -0.35 1.02
N THR A 139 4.11 0.94 1.33
CA THR A 139 2.94 1.80 1.54
C THR A 139 2.10 1.93 0.26
N MET A 140 2.74 2.10 -0.91
CA MET A 140 2.03 2.15 -2.19
C MET A 140 1.25 0.85 -2.46
N HIS A 141 1.88 -0.31 -2.25
CA HIS A 141 1.22 -1.61 -2.43
C HIS A 141 0.15 -1.88 -1.38
N ALA A 142 0.39 -1.52 -0.11
CA ALA A 142 -0.60 -1.66 0.96
C ALA A 142 -1.84 -0.80 0.69
N THR A 143 -1.68 0.40 0.15
CA THR A 143 -2.78 1.26 -0.27
C THR A 143 -3.66 0.57 -1.32
N ARG A 144 -3.05 -0.10 -2.31
CA ARG A 144 -3.79 -0.89 -3.30
C ARG A 144 -4.64 -1.96 -2.64
N VAL A 145 -4.05 -2.77 -1.78
CA VAL A 145 -4.76 -3.85 -1.08
C VAL A 145 -5.92 -3.28 -0.26
N SER A 146 -5.66 -2.28 0.58
CA SER A 146 -6.67 -1.69 1.47
C SER A 146 -7.85 -1.07 0.73
N LEU A 147 -7.58 -0.27 -0.31
CA LEU A 147 -8.65 0.38 -1.08
C LEU A 147 -9.44 -0.61 -1.95
N THR A 148 -8.79 -1.64 -2.47
CA THR A 148 -9.48 -2.68 -3.25
C THR A 148 -10.39 -3.50 -2.34
N ILE A 149 -9.94 -3.88 -1.15
CA ILE A 149 -10.78 -4.57 -0.14
C ILE A 149 -12.01 -3.72 0.19
N GLY A 150 -11.81 -2.44 0.49
CA GLY A 150 -12.90 -1.54 0.80
C GLY A 150 -13.93 -1.44 -0.34
N LEU A 151 -13.47 -1.28 -1.58
CA LEU A 151 -14.36 -1.18 -2.74
C LEU A 151 -15.19 -2.45 -2.97
N VAL A 152 -14.53 -3.61 -2.96
CA VAL A 152 -15.20 -4.91 -3.14
C VAL A 152 -16.16 -5.19 -2.01
N GLY A 153 -15.74 -4.93 -0.74
CA GLY A 153 -16.60 -5.11 0.43
C GLY A 153 -17.87 -4.25 0.37
N VAL A 154 -17.73 -2.96 0.00
CA VAL A 154 -18.89 -2.07 -0.18
C VAL A 154 -19.78 -2.54 -1.33
N ALA A 155 -19.21 -2.94 -2.47
CA ALA A 155 -20.00 -3.43 -3.60
C ALA A 155 -20.81 -4.68 -3.21
N LEU A 156 -20.18 -5.65 -2.55
CA LEU A 156 -20.88 -6.85 -2.06
C LEU A 156 -21.97 -6.48 -1.05
N SER A 157 -21.67 -5.59 -0.10
CA SER A 157 -22.64 -5.13 0.91
C SER A 157 -23.86 -4.48 0.27
N ILE A 158 -23.68 -3.68 -0.78
CA ILE A 158 -24.78 -3.07 -1.52
C ILE A 158 -25.64 -4.14 -2.21
N VAL A 159 -25.01 -5.09 -2.88
CA VAL A 159 -25.73 -6.17 -3.59
C VAL A 159 -26.55 -7.01 -2.60
N PHE A 160 -25.94 -7.48 -1.53
CA PHE A 160 -26.65 -8.25 -0.50
C PHE A 160 -27.69 -7.41 0.24
N GLY A 161 -27.41 -6.15 0.52
CA GLY A 161 -28.33 -5.22 1.18
C GLY A 161 -29.59 -4.99 0.33
N ILE A 162 -29.43 -4.74 -0.97
CA ILE A 162 -30.56 -4.58 -1.87
C ILE A 162 -31.35 -5.89 -1.99
N PHE A 163 -30.67 -7.03 -2.15
CA PHE A 163 -31.33 -8.33 -2.31
C PHE A 163 -32.13 -8.70 -1.06
N LEU A 164 -31.51 -8.74 0.10
CA LEU A 164 -32.16 -9.10 1.34
C LEU A 164 -33.19 -8.05 1.79
N GLY A 165 -32.88 -6.76 1.61
CA GLY A 165 -33.79 -5.68 1.92
C GLY A 165 -35.05 -5.68 1.04
N SER A 166 -34.91 -6.03 -0.26
CA SER A 166 -36.04 -6.16 -1.17
C SER A 166 -36.95 -7.33 -0.78
N ILE A 167 -36.40 -8.49 -0.42
CA ILE A 167 -37.15 -9.65 0.05
C ILE A 167 -37.88 -9.31 1.35
N SER A 168 -37.15 -8.74 2.30
CA SER A 168 -37.70 -8.32 3.61
C SER A 168 -38.85 -7.32 3.45
N GLY A 169 -38.65 -6.28 2.65
CA GLY A 169 -39.66 -5.25 2.40
C GLY A 169 -40.88 -5.73 1.61
N TYR A 170 -40.68 -6.68 0.64
CA TYR A 170 -41.78 -7.17 -0.18
C TYR A 170 -42.68 -8.15 0.55
N TYR A 171 -42.09 -9.11 1.28
CA TYR A 171 -42.88 -10.14 1.97
C TYR A 171 -43.32 -9.70 3.37
N GLY A 172 -42.56 -8.89 4.06
CA GLY A 172 -42.84 -8.40 5.41
C GLY A 172 -43.04 -9.52 6.46
N GLY A 173 -43.63 -9.17 7.59
CA GLY A 173 -44.10 -10.13 8.62
C GLY A 173 -43.04 -11.12 9.10
N LEU A 174 -43.30 -12.42 8.96
CA LEU A 174 -42.43 -13.49 9.43
C LEU A 174 -41.06 -13.50 8.70
N ILE A 175 -41.06 -13.26 7.40
CA ILE A 175 -39.86 -13.29 6.58
C ILE A 175 -38.93 -12.13 6.95
N ASP A 176 -39.48 -10.95 7.15
CA ASP A 176 -38.74 -9.79 7.65
C ASP A 176 -38.13 -10.09 9.04
N SER A 177 -38.95 -10.59 9.97
CA SER A 177 -38.46 -10.96 11.30
C SER A 177 -37.34 -11.99 11.27
N LEU A 178 -37.42 -13.00 10.42
CA LEU A 178 -36.35 -14.00 10.27
C LEU A 178 -35.06 -13.40 9.72
N ILE A 179 -35.16 -12.57 8.69
CA ILE A 179 -33.98 -11.90 8.10
C ILE A 179 -33.33 -10.98 9.13
N GLN A 180 -34.11 -10.19 9.87
CA GLN A 180 -33.59 -9.30 10.90
C GLN A 180 -32.90 -10.07 12.03
N ARG A 181 -33.50 -11.18 12.50
CA ARG A 181 -32.87 -12.03 13.52
C ARG A 181 -31.57 -12.67 13.05
N PHE A 182 -31.52 -13.10 11.79
CA PHE A 182 -30.30 -13.65 11.20
C PHE A 182 -29.19 -12.60 11.15
N ILE A 183 -29.49 -11.37 10.71
CA ILE A 183 -28.54 -10.24 10.71
C ILE A 183 -28.07 -9.92 12.12
N GLU A 184 -28.98 -9.88 13.11
CA GLU A 184 -28.63 -9.63 14.52
C GLU A 184 -27.66 -10.70 15.07
N ILE A 185 -27.88 -11.98 14.76
CA ILE A 185 -27.00 -13.07 15.18
C ILE A 185 -25.60 -12.89 14.59
N ILE A 186 -25.48 -12.62 13.29
CA ILE A 186 -24.18 -12.40 12.65
C ILE A 186 -23.47 -11.19 13.28
N ARG A 187 -24.18 -10.09 13.50
CA ARG A 187 -23.62 -8.87 14.10
C ARG A 187 -23.29 -8.99 15.59
N SER A 188 -23.81 -10.00 16.27
CA SER A 188 -23.49 -10.26 17.68
C SER A 188 -22.08 -10.82 17.87
N VAL A 189 -21.49 -11.41 16.81
CA VAL A 189 -20.14 -11.94 16.87
C VAL A 189 -19.12 -10.78 16.82
N PRO A 190 -18.26 -10.64 17.82
CA PRO A 190 -17.25 -9.59 17.81
C PRO A 190 -16.24 -9.83 16.70
N THR A 191 -16.22 -8.95 15.71
CA THR A 191 -15.45 -9.12 14.46
C THR A 191 -13.93 -9.20 14.67
N ILE A 192 -13.37 -8.42 15.62
CA ILE A 192 -11.93 -8.43 15.90
C ILE A 192 -11.44 -9.78 16.40
N PRO A 193 -12.02 -10.40 17.47
CA PRO A 193 -11.67 -11.75 17.90
C PRO A 193 -11.89 -12.81 16.81
N LEU A 194 -12.97 -12.66 16.02
CA LEU A 194 -13.24 -13.57 14.91
C LEU A 194 -12.09 -13.55 13.88
N TYR A 195 -11.68 -12.36 13.44
CA TYR A 195 -10.58 -12.22 12.48
C TYR A 195 -9.23 -12.66 13.04
N MET A 196 -8.97 -12.40 14.33
CA MET A 196 -7.76 -12.90 14.98
C MET A 196 -7.72 -14.43 15.04
N GLY A 197 -8.83 -15.06 15.42
CA GLY A 197 -8.94 -16.53 15.43
C GLY A 197 -8.83 -17.13 14.02
N LEU A 198 -9.47 -16.49 13.04
CA LEU A 198 -9.43 -16.93 11.65
C LEU A 198 -8.01 -16.80 11.07
N SER A 199 -7.32 -15.69 11.34
CA SER A 199 -5.95 -15.47 10.85
C SER A 199 -4.94 -16.48 11.41
N SER A 200 -5.16 -16.99 12.63
CA SER A 200 -4.32 -18.02 13.24
C SER A 200 -4.58 -19.43 12.70
N ALA A 201 -5.73 -19.64 12.04
CA ALA A 201 -6.10 -20.90 11.43
C ALA A 201 -5.66 -21.02 9.95
N PHE A 202 -5.20 -19.91 9.36
CA PHE A 202 -4.75 -19.93 7.96
C PHE A 202 -3.37 -20.60 7.86
N PRO A 203 -3.16 -21.42 6.83
CA PRO A 203 -1.83 -21.92 6.50
C PRO A 203 -0.87 -20.77 6.17
N ASP A 204 0.39 -20.91 6.58
CA ASP A 204 1.42 -19.88 6.37
C ASP A 204 1.78 -19.67 4.88
N ASP A 205 1.42 -20.61 4.02
CA ASP A 205 1.63 -20.57 2.57
C ASP A 205 0.53 -19.86 1.79
N TRP A 206 -0.51 -19.37 2.48
CA TRP A 206 -1.59 -18.66 1.80
C TRP A 206 -1.12 -17.33 1.21
N THR A 207 -1.50 -17.11 -0.03
CA THR A 207 -1.25 -15.83 -0.71
C THR A 207 -2.14 -14.72 -0.16
N ILE A 208 -1.68 -13.49 -0.30
CA ILE A 208 -2.45 -12.29 0.09
C ILE A 208 -3.86 -12.31 -0.52
N ASN A 209 -4.01 -12.79 -1.76
CA ASN A 209 -5.31 -12.86 -2.43
C ASN A 209 -6.26 -13.87 -1.78
N GLN A 210 -5.76 -14.98 -1.27
CA GLN A 210 -6.56 -16.00 -0.58
C GLN A 210 -7.04 -15.49 0.78
N VAL A 211 -6.15 -14.87 1.54
CA VAL A 211 -6.50 -14.20 2.81
C VAL A 211 -7.52 -13.09 2.57
N TYR A 212 -7.32 -12.29 1.52
CA TYR A 212 -8.24 -11.25 1.09
C TYR A 212 -9.65 -11.78 0.82
N PHE A 213 -9.76 -12.83 0.01
CA PHE A 213 -11.05 -13.45 -0.32
C PHE A 213 -11.80 -13.92 0.93
N MET A 214 -11.08 -14.58 1.84
CA MET A 214 -11.68 -15.08 3.09
C MET A 214 -12.14 -13.98 4.06
N ILE A 215 -11.46 -12.84 4.08
CA ILE A 215 -11.86 -11.71 4.93
C ILE A 215 -13.06 -10.96 4.33
N THR A 216 -13.21 -10.97 3.01
CA THR A 216 -14.25 -10.20 2.32
C THR A 216 -15.59 -10.94 2.23
N VAL A 217 -15.57 -12.27 2.20
CA VAL A 217 -16.76 -13.14 2.15
C VAL A 217 -17.28 -13.46 3.54
#